data_1919ddf9493a45f0c7ee5bed951dbece
#
_entry.id   1919ddf9493a45f0c7ee5bed951dbece
#
_cell.length_a   1.000
_cell.length_b   1.000
_cell.length_c   1.000
_cell.angle_alpha   90.00
_cell.angle_beta   90.00
_cell.angle_gamma   90.00
#
_symmetry.space_group_name_H-M   'P 1'
#
loop_
_entity.id
_entity.type
_entity.pdbx_description
1 polymer ?
#
loop_
_entity_poly.entity_id
_entity_poly.type
_entity_poly.pdbx_seq_one_letter_code
_entity_poly.pdbx_strand_id
1 'polypeptide(L)'
;MWNDTEMQQQTWAGAVRELWHTAARHKFASGLIAVCVAASLVAIALVASGSGGPAGAAADPAAPTFSLPVLGASGQKVSLSDYAGRPLIVNFFASWCEPCQQETPLLATFYRTEHGKVAIVGLDENDVLGSAMSFTHKEGVSYPVGFDPEVIAASAYGVAGLPQTFFLNAKHHIVDRVFGAVTLADINRGIALATEASGASGS
;
A
#
# COMPACT_ATOMS: atom_id res chain seq x y z
N MET A 1 28.20 71.63 -49.38
CA MET A 1 28.84 70.34 -49.62
C MET A 1 29.32 69.86 -48.26
N TRP A 2 28.51 69.06 -47.54
CA TRP A 2 28.87 68.53 -46.22
C TRP A 2 29.59 67.25 -46.47
N ASN A 3 30.69 67.03 -45.74
CA ASN A 3 31.65 65.91 -46.00
C ASN A 3 31.14 64.67 -45.27
N ASP A 4 30.90 63.58 -46.01
CA ASP A 4 30.39 62.29 -45.49
C ASP A 4 31.26 61.65 -44.42
N THR A 5 32.53 62.13 -44.25
CA THR A 5 33.46 61.65 -43.25
C THR A 5 33.16 62.12 -41.82
N GLU A 6 32.52 63.27 -41.62
CA GLU A 6 32.17 63.74 -40.26
C GLU A 6 30.92 63.08 -39.72
N MET A 7 29.96 62.70 -40.58
CA MET A 7 28.76 61.97 -40.17
C MET A 7 29.09 60.52 -39.73
N GLN A 8 30.05 59.87 -40.36
CA GLN A 8 30.46 58.52 -39.98
C GLN A 8 31.21 58.49 -38.65
N GLN A 9 31.99 59.48 -38.27
CA GLN A 9 32.71 59.50 -37.01
C GLN A 9 31.80 59.69 -35.78
N GLN A 10 30.69 60.43 -35.93
CA GLN A 10 29.75 60.61 -34.81
C GLN A 10 28.91 59.37 -34.53
N THR A 11 28.60 58.54 -35.54
CA THR A 11 27.88 57.30 -35.36
C THR A 11 28.68 56.21 -34.65
N TRP A 12 29.98 56.14 -34.89
CA TRP A 12 30.87 55.17 -34.24
C TRP A 12 31.12 55.47 -32.74
N ALA A 13 31.21 56.75 -32.38
CA ALA A 13 31.43 57.14 -30.98
C ALA A 13 30.21 56.86 -30.08
N GLY A 14 28.97 56.94 -30.66
CA GLY A 14 27.72 56.57 -29.99
C GLY A 14 27.63 55.05 -29.74
N ALA A 15 27.89 54.26 -30.76
CA ALA A 15 27.82 52.81 -30.70
C ALA A 15 28.81 52.18 -29.71
N VAL A 16 30.03 52.70 -29.63
CA VAL A 16 31.04 52.20 -28.70
C VAL A 16 30.66 52.53 -27.25
N ARG A 17 30.04 53.68 -26.97
CA ARG A 17 29.62 54.07 -25.62
C ARG A 17 28.46 53.20 -25.11
N GLU A 18 27.51 52.87 -25.96
CA GLU A 18 26.41 51.93 -25.65
C GLU A 18 26.95 50.54 -25.31
N LEU A 19 27.92 49.99 -26.04
CA LEU A 19 28.52 48.69 -25.82
C LEU A 19 29.24 48.58 -24.49
N TRP A 20 29.90 49.65 -24.03
CA TRP A 20 30.60 49.69 -22.74
C TRP A 20 29.61 49.70 -21.56
N HIS A 21 28.46 50.36 -21.68
CA HIS A 21 27.43 50.38 -20.63
C HIS A 21 26.70 49.05 -20.51
N THR A 22 26.50 48.32 -21.58
CA THR A 22 25.91 46.97 -21.55
C THR A 22 26.90 45.94 -20.98
N ALA A 23 28.19 46.02 -21.33
CA ALA A 23 29.19 45.10 -20.81
C ALA A 23 29.42 45.23 -19.28
N ALA A 24 29.30 46.45 -18.74
CA ALA A 24 29.45 46.68 -17.29
C ALA A 24 28.25 46.08 -16.47
N ARG A 25 27.06 46.12 -17.01
CA ARG A 25 25.86 45.57 -16.34
C ARG A 25 25.86 44.06 -16.28
N HIS A 26 26.48 43.37 -17.25
CA HIS A 26 26.55 41.90 -17.27
C HIS A 26 27.55 41.31 -16.24
N LYS A 27 28.57 42.04 -15.82
CA LYS A 27 29.54 41.56 -14.83
C LYS A 27 28.93 41.36 -13.45
N PHE A 28 27.95 42.16 -13.05
CA PHE A 28 27.23 42.01 -11.79
C PHE A 28 26.16 40.91 -11.87
N ALA A 29 25.49 40.77 -13.02
CA ALA A 29 24.51 39.70 -13.23
C ALA A 29 25.16 38.31 -13.26
N SER A 30 26.34 38.18 -13.87
CA SER A 30 27.08 36.89 -13.91
C SER A 30 27.57 36.45 -12.53
N GLY A 31 27.96 37.38 -11.64
CA GLY A 31 28.34 37.07 -10.26
C GLY A 31 27.17 36.55 -9.43
N LEU A 32 25.99 37.17 -9.55
CA LEU A 32 24.80 36.75 -8.85
C LEU A 32 24.31 35.37 -9.33
N ILE A 33 24.32 35.12 -10.64
CA ILE A 33 23.93 33.82 -11.22
C ILE A 33 24.91 32.73 -10.75
N ALA A 34 26.22 32.98 -10.72
CA ALA A 34 27.23 32.02 -10.24
C ALA A 34 27.02 31.67 -8.75
N VAL A 35 26.70 32.67 -7.91
CA VAL A 35 26.40 32.45 -6.48
C VAL A 35 25.11 31.66 -6.30
N CYS A 36 24.05 31.97 -7.06
CA CYS A 36 22.79 31.21 -7.00
C CYS A 36 22.97 29.76 -7.47
N VAL A 37 23.75 29.52 -8.52
CA VAL A 37 24.02 28.17 -9.01
C VAL A 37 24.86 27.38 -7.99
N ALA A 38 25.89 28.02 -7.41
CA ALA A 38 26.68 27.39 -6.36
C ALA A 38 25.87 27.08 -5.10
N ALA A 39 25.00 28.00 -4.66
CA ALA A 39 24.09 27.78 -3.54
C ALA A 39 23.07 26.64 -3.82
N SER A 40 22.55 26.57 -5.05
CA SER A 40 21.64 25.49 -5.48
C SER A 40 22.35 24.14 -5.52
N LEU A 41 23.60 24.09 -5.99
CA LEU A 41 24.38 22.84 -6.01
C LEU A 41 24.73 22.37 -4.60
N VAL A 42 25.05 23.28 -3.68
CA VAL A 42 25.29 22.96 -2.27
C VAL A 42 23.99 22.47 -1.61
N ALA A 43 22.86 23.09 -1.89
CA ALA A 43 21.56 22.64 -1.37
C ALA A 43 21.19 21.24 -1.90
N ILE A 44 21.45 20.97 -3.18
CA ILE A 44 21.23 19.64 -3.77
C ILE A 44 22.18 18.60 -3.17
N ALA A 45 23.45 18.96 -2.93
CA ALA A 45 24.43 18.07 -2.29
C ALA A 45 24.05 17.77 -0.83
N LEU A 46 23.52 18.75 -0.09
CA LEU A 46 23.05 18.56 1.29
C LEU A 46 21.78 17.70 1.36
N VAL A 47 20.88 17.81 0.39
CA VAL A 47 19.71 16.92 0.28
C VAL A 47 20.12 15.52 -0.16
N ALA A 48 21.12 15.38 -1.04
CA ALA A 48 21.64 14.08 -1.47
C ALA A 48 22.52 13.40 -0.40
N SER A 49 23.07 14.16 0.56
CA SER A 49 23.85 13.64 1.69
C SER A 49 22.98 13.34 2.92
N GLY A 50 21.67 13.58 2.84
CA GLY A 50 20.69 12.99 3.75
C GLY A 50 20.84 11.48 3.63
N SER A 51 21.45 10.88 4.64
CA SER A 51 21.71 9.46 4.80
C SER A 51 20.50 8.62 4.38
N GLY A 52 20.45 8.25 3.10
CA GLY A 52 19.73 7.09 2.66
C GLY A 52 20.44 5.88 3.25
N GLY A 53 20.18 5.59 4.51
CA GLY A 53 20.38 4.24 5.01
C GLY A 53 19.64 3.31 4.04
N PRO A 54 20.05 2.04 3.88
CA PRO A 54 19.28 1.09 3.10
C PRO A 54 17.85 1.27 3.57
N ALA A 55 16.93 1.53 2.64
CA ALA A 55 15.50 1.57 2.94
C ALA A 55 15.24 0.21 3.60
N GLY A 56 15.20 0.19 4.91
CA GLY A 56 14.84 -0.98 5.68
C GLY A 56 13.49 -1.35 5.10
N ALA A 57 13.35 -2.55 4.56
CA ALA A 57 12.09 -3.06 4.07
C ALA A 57 11.07 -2.65 5.13
N ALA A 58 10.10 -1.80 4.75
CA ALA A 58 9.10 -1.32 5.68
C ALA A 58 8.51 -2.56 6.32
N ALA A 59 8.66 -2.71 7.64
CA ALA A 59 8.19 -3.89 8.33
C ALA A 59 6.69 -4.02 8.03
N ASP A 60 6.28 -5.21 7.64
CA ASP A 60 4.89 -5.51 7.35
C ASP A 60 4.01 -5.02 8.51
N PRO A 61 2.92 -4.31 8.26
CA PRO A 61 2.10 -3.75 9.33
C PRO A 61 1.46 -4.87 10.15
N ALA A 62 1.43 -4.71 11.48
CA ALA A 62 0.70 -5.63 12.34
C ALA A 62 -0.80 -5.60 12.00
N ALA A 63 -1.40 -6.78 11.91
CA ALA A 63 -2.84 -6.89 11.66
C ALA A 63 -3.64 -6.37 12.87
N PRO A 64 -4.73 -5.63 12.66
CA PRO A 64 -5.65 -5.27 13.72
C PRO A 64 -6.22 -6.51 14.41
N THR A 65 -6.40 -6.44 15.73
CA THR A 65 -7.02 -7.52 16.48
C THR A 65 -8.53 -7.54 16.28
N PHE A 66 -9.10 -8.73 16.31
CA PHE A 66 -10.55 -8.91 16.36
C PHE A 66 -10.93 -10.00 17.37
N SER A 67 -12.15 -9.94 17.87
CA SER A 67 -12.79 -10.97 18.68
C SER A 67 -14.30 -10.89 18.44
N LEU A 68 -14.82 -11.75 17.58
CA LEU A 68 -16.18 -11.70 17.08
C LEU A 68 -16.98 -12.94 17.49
N PRO A 69 -18.30 -12.85 17.66
CA PRO A 69 -19.14 -14.04 17.78
C PRO A 69 -18.93 -14.98 16.61
N VAL A 70 -18.87 -16.27 16.86
CA VAL A 70 -18.85 -17.27 15.78
C VAL A 70 -20.23 -17.34 15.15
N LEU A 71 -20.28 -17.24 13.82
CA LEU A 71 -21.51 -17.34 13.05
C LEU A 71 -22.22 -18.67 13.36
N GLY A 72 -23.47 -18.58 13.82
CA GLY A 72 -24.30 -19.75 14.12
C GLY A 72 -23.94 -20.52 15.41
N ALA A 73 -22.96 -20.07 16.21
CA ALA A 73 -22.57 -20.74 17.45
C ALA A 73 -22.68 -19.80 18.65
N SER A 74 -23.81 -19.87 19.36
CA SER A 74 -24.09 -19.00 20.50
C SER A 74 -23.02 -19.13 21.59
N GLY A 75 -22.55 -17.97 22.09
CA GLY A 75 -21.57 -17.90 23.20
C GLY A 75 -20.13 -18.19 22.82
N GLN A 76 -19.86 -18.64 21.60
CA GLN A 76 -18.49 -18.83 21.09
C GLN A 76 -17.97 -17.58 20.40
N LYS A 77 -16.66 -17.36 20.52
CA LYS A 77 -15.97 -16.28 19.80
C LYS A 77 -14.82 -16.85 18.98
N VAL A 78 -14.51 -16.17 17.88
CA VAL A 78 -13.29 -16.36 17.11
C VAL A 78 -12.47 -15.09 17.20
N SER A 79 -11.19 -15.22 17.50
CA SER A 79 -10.28 -14.10 17.71
C SER A 79 -8.99 -14.30 16.94
N LEU A 80 -8.31 -13.21 16.59
CA LEU A 80 -6.99 -13.30 15.95
C LEU A 80 -6.00 -14.12 16.79
N SER A 81 -6.06 -14.00 18.12
CA SER A 81 -5.19 -14.74 19.05
C SER A 81 -5.32 -16.26 18.97
N ASP A 82 -6.44 -16.79 18.46
CA ASP A 82 -6.65 -18.24 18.33
C ASP A 82 -5.72 -18.86 17.26
N TYR A 83 -5.12 -18.02 16.44
CA TYR A 83 -4.20 -18.37 15.36
C TYR A 83 -2.73 -18.02 15.67
N ALA A 84 -2.40 -17.69 16.92
CA ALA A 84 -1.05 -17.30 17.31
C ALA A 84 0.01 -18.33 16.86
N GLY A 85 1.10 -17.82 16.25
CA GLY A 85 2.19 -18.65 15.74
C GLY A 85 1.90 -19.36 14.42
N ARG A 86 0.79 -19.07 13.75
CA ARG A 86 0.39 -19.72 12.51
C ARG A 86 0.13 -18.66 11.41
N PRO A 87 0.56 -18.87 10.17
CA PRO A 87 0.09 -18.09 9.03
C PRO A 87 -1.44 -18.19 8.91
N LEU A 88 -2.10 -17.09 8.58
CA LEU A 88 -3.55 -16.98 8.56
C LEU A 88 -4.05 -16.23 7.32
N ILE A 89 -5.09 -16.75 6.71
CA ILE A 89 -5.90 -16.04 5.72
C ILE A 89 -7.12 -15.45 6.43
N VAL A 90 -7.28 -14.13 6.35
CA VAL A 90 -8.46 -13.41 6.84
C VAL A 90 -9.25 -12.91 5.63
N ASN A 91 -10.44 -13.44 5.42
CA ASN A 91 -11.29 -13.10 4.28
C ASN A 91 -12.54 -12.36 4.74
N PHE A 92 -12.70 -11.10 4.30
CA PHE A 92 -13.89 -10.31 4.54
C PHE A 92 -14.90 -10.51 3.41
N PHE A 93 -16.11 -10.85 3.77
CA PHE A 93 -17.18 -11.15 2.83
C PHE A 93 -18.58 -10.81 3.39
N ALA A 94 -19.61 -10.92 2.56
CA ALA A 94 -21.01 -10.91 2.99
C ALA A 94 -21.85 -11.78 2.04
N SER A 95 -22.99 -12.27 2.51
CA SER A 95 -23.88 -13.12 1.71
C SER A 95 -24.49 -12.42 0.49
N TRP A 96 -24.68 -11.10 0.56
CA TRP A 96 -25.23 -10.26 -0.50
C TRP A 96 -24.19 -9.82 -1.54
N CYS A 97 -22.91 -10.07 -1.31
CA CYS A 97 -21.81 -9.67 -2.18
C CYS A 97 -21.62 -10.69 -3.32
N GLU A 98 -21.94 -10.30 -4.55
CA GLU A 98 -21.85 -11.20 -5.71
C GLU A 98 -20.43 -11.75 -5.97
N PRO A 99 -19.34 -10.95 -5.95
CA PRO A 99 -17.99 -11.49 -6.09
C PRO A 99 -17.60 -12.43 -4.95
N CYS A 100 -18.14 -12.21 -3.73
CA CYS A 100 -17.90 -13.10 -2.59
C CYS A 100 -18.53 -14.49 -2.84
N GLN A 101 -19.72 -14.53 -3.44
CA GLN A 101 -20.38 -15.79 -3.81
C GLN A 101 -19.57 -16.59 -4.83
N GLN A 102 -18.77 -15.92 -5.67
CA GLN A 102 -17.90 -16.56 -6.67
C GLN A 102 -16.64 -17.16 -6.05
N GLU A 103 -16.03 -16.51 -5.03
CA GLU A 103 -14.78 -16.98 -4.43
C GLU A 103 -14.97 -17.97 -3.29
N THR A 104 -16.07 -17.87 -2.52
CA THR A 104 -16.28 -18.68 -1.30
C THR A 104 -16.21 -20.19 -1.56
N PRO A 105 -16.76 -20.77 -2.66
CA PRO A 105 -16.57 -22.18 -2.97
C PRO A 105 -15.11 -22.60 -3.13
N LEU A 106 -14.27 -21.71 -3.71
CA LEU A 106 -12.84 -21.95 -3.86
C LEU A 106 -12.16 -22.02 -2.48
N LEU A 107 -12.38 -21.02 -1.61
CA LEU A 107 -11.82 -20.98 -0.26
C LEU A 107 -12.29 -22.16 0.59
N ALA A 108 -13.57 -22.52 0.52
CA ALA A 108 -14.14 -23.67 1.23
C ALA A 108 -13.52 -24.99 0.76
N THR A 109 -13.31 -25.15 -0.56
CA THR A 109 -12.67 -26.34 -1.12
C THR A 109 -11.21 -26.39 -0.72
N PHE A 110 -10.48 -25.27 -0.85
CA PHE A 110 -9.07 -25.16 -0.47
C PHE A 110 -8.86 -25.54 0.99
N TYR A 111 -9.66 -24.99 1.92
CA TYR A 111 -9.57 -25.32 3.33
C TYR A 111 -9.75 -26.82 3.62
N ARG A 112 -10.70 -27.47 2.96
CA ARG A 112 -10.94 -28.92 3.10
C ARG A 112 -9.80 -29.76 2.53
N THR A 113 -9.24 -29.36 1.37
CA THR A 113 -8.16 -30.13 0.73
C THR A 113 -6.84 -30.01 1.50
N GLU A 114 -6.56 -28.85 2.10
CA GLU A 114 -5.40 -28.63 2.94
C GLU A 114 -5.54 -29.23 4.36
N HIS A 115 -6.68 -29.83 4.66
CA HIS A 115 -6.96 -30.45 5.97
C HIS A 115 -6.63 -29.55 7.17
N GLY A 116 -6.87 -28.25 7.03
CA GLY A 116 -6.60 -27.24 8.07
C GLY A 116 -5.11 -26.94 8.31
N LYS A 117 -4.20 -27.38 7.44
CA LYS A 117 -2.78 -27.00 7.52
C LYS A 117 -2.59 -25.49 7.37
N VAL A 118 -3.37 -24.86 6.48
CA VAL A 118 -3.46 -23.42 6.35
C VAL A 118 -4.66 -22.94 7.14
N ALA A 119 -4.44 -21.99 8.03
CA ALA A 119 -5.53 -21.38 8.79
C ALA A 119 -6.29 -20.39 7.91
N ILE A 120 -7.62 -20.47 7.94
CA ILE A 120 -8.52 -19.51 7.32
C ILE A 120 -9.54 -19.09 8.36
N VAL A 121 -9.87 -17.80 8.39
CA VAL A 121 -11.03 -17.25 9.09
C VAL A 121 -11.80 -16.35 8.14
N GLY A 122 -13.09 -16.55 8.06
CA GLY A 122 -14.00 -15.62 7.39
C GLY A 122 -14.51 -14.58 8.38
N LEU A 123 -14.62 -13.34 7.95
CA LEU A 123 -15.27 -12.27 8.71
C LEU A 123 -16.43 -11.76 7.86
N ASP A 124 -17.63 -12.10 8.29
CA ASP A 124 -18.89 -11.74 7.62
C ASP A 124 -19.35 -10.40 8.14
N GLU A 125 -19.29 -9.37 7.28
CA GLU A 125 -19.54 -8.00 7.67
C GLU A 125 -20.86 -7.44 7.11
N ASN A 126 -21.51 -6.57 7.90
CA ASN A 126 -22.70 -5.84 7.46
C ASN A 126 -23.77 -6.76 6.83
N ASP A 127 -24.00 -7.88 7.46
CA ASP A 127 -24.93 -8.91 6.96
C ASP A 127 -26.03 -9.23 7.99
N VAL A 128 -27.05 -9.92 7.52
CA VAL A 128 -28.13 -10.48 8.35
C VAL A 128 -27.76 -11.88 8.75
N LEU A 129 -27.80 -12.20 10.06
CA LEU A 129 -27.38 -13.49 10.61
C LEU A 129 -27.95 -14.69 9.85
N GLY A 130 -29.24 -14.68 9.54
CA GLY A 130 -29.90 -15.77 8.81
C GLY A 130 -29.39 -15.93 7.38
N SER A 131 -29.09 -14.84 6.70
CA SER A 131 -28.54 -14.82 5.35
C SER A 131 -27.12 -15.34 5.34
N ALA A 132 -26.28 -14.84 6.25
CA ALA A 132 -24.89 -15.28 6.43
C ALA A 132 -24.81 -16.78 6.71
N MET A 133 -25.64 -17.29 7.63
CA MET A 133 -25.70 -18.74 7.94
C MET A 133 -26.14 -19.57 6.74
N SER A 134 -27.17 -19.14 6.02
CA SER A 134 -27.67 -19.85 4.83
C SER A 134 -26.61 -19.89 3.73
N PHE A 135 -25.94 -18.76 3.51
CA PHE A 135 -24.87 -18.63 2.52
C PHE A 135 -23.68 -19.54 2.85
N THR A 136 -23.12 -19.44 4.03
CA THR A 136 -21.96 -20.24 4.45
C THR A 136 -22.26 -21.75 4.41
N HIS A 137 -23.47 -22.16 4.81
CA HIS A 137 -23.91 -23.55 4.71
C HIS A 137 -24.03 -24.01 3.24
N LYS A 138 -24.66 -23.19 2.38
CA LYS A 138 -24.82 -23.49 0.95
C LYS A 138 -23.47 -23.67 0.25
N GLU A 139 -22.52 -22.79 0.53
CA GLU A 139 -21.20 -22.82 -0.10
C GLU A 139 -20.23 -23.82 0.58
N GLY A 140 -20.69 -24.56 1.59
CA GLY A 140 -19.91 -25.60 2.27
C GLY A 140 -18.72 -25.07 3.04
N VAL A 141 -18.83 -23.87 3.61
CA VAL A 141 -17.80 -23.26 4.48
C VAL A 141 -17.65 -24.11 5.73
N SER A 142 -16.43 -24.54 6.02
CA SER A 142 -16.07 -25.35 7.20
C SER A 142 -14.95 -24.74 8.05
N TYR A 143 -14.40 -23.61 7.62
CA TYR A 143 -13.53 -22.80 8.45
C TYR A 143 -14.35 -21.87 9.37
N PRO A 144 -13.77 -21.42 10.51
CA PRO A 144 -14.46 -20.50 11.41
C PRO A 144 -14.86 -19.19 10.73
N VAL A 145 -16.07 -18.71 11.04
CA VAL A 145 -16.57 -17.42 10.55
C VAL A 145 -16.94 -16.54 11.75
N GLY A 146 -16.35 -15.37 11.85
CA GLY A 146 -16.75 -14.31 12.78
C GLY A 146 -17.86 -13.46 12.16
N PHE A 147 -18.89 -13.16 12.95
CA PHE A 147 -20.00 -12.31 12.53
C PHE A 147 -19.77 -10.87 12.99
N ASP A 148 -19.61 -9.94 12.04
CA ASP A 148 -19.26 -8.51 12.23
C ASP A 148 -20.35 -7.58 11.68
N PRO A 149 -21.59 -7.64 12.17
CA PRO A 149 -22.70 -6.86 11.61
C PRO A 149 -22.51 -5.35 11.79
N GLU A 150 -21.68 -4.93 12.73
CA GLU A 150 -21.36 -3.52 13.04
C GLU A 150 -20.10 -3.03 12.35
N VAL A 151 -19.49 -3.86 11.49
CA VAL A 151 -18.30 -3.50 10.67
C VAL A 151 -17.10 -3.06 11.53
N ILE A 152 -16.96 -3.59 12.74
CA ILE A 152 -15.89 -3.18 13.69
C ILE A 152 -14.54 -3.70 13.20
N ALA A 153 -14.44 -5.01 12.91
CA ALA A 153 -13.21 -5.60 12.41
C ALA A 153 -12.89 -5.11 11.00
N ALA A 154 -13.88 -5.02 10.12
CA ALA A 154 -13.70 -4.52 8.76
C ALA A 154 -13.17 -3.08 8.74
N SER A 155 -13.72 -2.19 9.58
CA SER A 155 -13.22 -0.82 9.72
C SER A 155 -11.78 -0.78 10.25
N ALA A 156 -11.42 -1.61 11.22
CA ALA A 156 -10.07 -1.68 11.77
C ALA A 156 -9.05 -2.15 10.72
N TYR A 157 -9.42 -3.09 9.84
CA TYR A 157 -8.59 -3.56 8.73
C TYR A 157 -8.57 -2.60 7.53
N GLY A 158 -9.38 -1.54 7.54
CA GLY A 158 -9.52 -0.59 6.44
C GLY A 158 -10.12 -1.23 5.19
N VAL A 159 -11.10 -2.13 5.39
CA VAL A 159 -11.87 -2.75 4.30
C VAL A 159 -12.70 -1.67 3.63
N ALA A 160 -12.46 -1.44 2.35
CA ALA A 160 -13.15 -0.41 1.56
C ALA A 160 -14.20 -1.01 0.60
N GLY A 161 -14.26 -2.32 0.49
CA GLY A 161 -15.19 -3.05 -0.37
C GLY A 161 -14.94 -4.54 -0.31
N LEU A 162 -15.94 -5.33 -0.69
CA LEU A 162 -15.95 -6.78 -0.61
C LEU A 162 -15.82 -7.44 -1.99
N PRO A 163 -15.22 -8.64 -2.02
CA PRO A 163 -14.45 -9.26 -0.94
C PRO A 163 -13.06 -8.63 -0.79
N GLN A 164 -12.47 -8.82 0.38
CA GLN A 164 -11.09 -8.44 0.60
C GLN A 164 -10.38 -9.49 1.45
N THR A 165 -9.23 -9.96 0.98
CA THR A 165 -8.47 -11.03 1.65
C THR A 165 -7.11 -10.53 2.08
N PHE A 166 -6.75 -10.82 3.33
CA PHE A 166 -5.46 -10.50 3.93
C PHE A 166 -4.71 -11.80 4.23
N PHE A 167 -3.41 -11.80 3.92
CA PHE A 167 -2.51 -12.89 4.27
C PHE A 167 -1.59 -12.43 5.39
N LEU A 168 -1.60 -13.16 6.49
CA LEU A 168 -0.83 -12.85 7.71
C LEU A 168 0.24 -13.90 7.94
N ASN A 169 1.45 -13.45 8.30
CA ASN A 169 2.50 -14.35 8.75
C ASN A 169 2.22 -14.85 10.19
N ALA A 170 3.08 -15.75 10.72
CA ALA A 170 2.93 -16.33 12.05
C ALA A 170 3.01 -15.31 13.21
N LYS A 171 3.49 -14.09 12.95
CA LYS A 171 3.48 -12.96 13.89
C LYS A 171 2.27 -12.04 13.71
N HIS A 172 1.35 -12.43 12.83
CA HIS A 172 0.18 -11.66 12.44
C HIS A 172 0.50 -10.29 11.82
N HIS A 173 1.57 -10.19 11.06
CA HIS A 173 1.82 -9.07 10.18
C HIS A 173 1.19 -9.33 8.81
N ILE A 174 0.62 -8.31 8.21
CA ILE A 174 0.00 -8.38 6.87
C ILE A 174 1.10 -8.39 5.83
N VAL A 175 1.29 -9.52 5.15
CA VAL A 175 2.32 -9.71 4.11
C VAL A 175 1.77 -9.59 2.69
N ASP A 176 0.46 -9.79 2.50
CA ASP A 176 -0.20 -9.60 1.21
C ASP A 176 -1.68 -9.23 1.41
N ARG A 177 -2.26 -8.60 0.40
CA ARG A 177 -3.67 -8.19 0.38
C ARG A 177 -4.22 -8.29 -1.03
N VAL A 178 -5.40 -8.89 -1.17
CA VAL A 178 -6.14 -8.97 -2.43
C VAL A 178 -7.44 -8.22 -2.30
N PHE A 179 -7.72 -7.34 -3.26
CA PHE A 179 -8.99 -6.65 -3.42
C PHE A 179 -9.81 -7.34 -4.50
N GLY A 180 -11.05 -7.67 -4.21
CA GLY A 180 -11.90 -8.48 -5.07
C GLY A 180 -11.69 -9.97 -4.88
N ALA A 181 -12.38 -10.78 -5.68
CA ALA A 181 -12.38 -12.23 -5.55
C ALA A 181 -10.99 -12.84 -5.76
N VAL A 182 -10.55 -13.66 -4.81
CA VAL A 182 -9.24 -14.35 -4.88
C VAL A 182 -9.28 -15.50 -5.87
N THR A 183 -8.14 -15.74 -6.52
CA THR A 183 -7.87 -16.92 -7.33
C THR A 183 -6.99 -17.91 -6.56
N LEU A 184 -6.88 -19.16 -7.06
CA LEU A 184 -5.96 -20.13 -6.50
C LEU A 184 -4.49 -19.65 -6.57
N ALA A 185 -4.14 -18.88 -7.60
CA ALA A 185 -2.81 -18.28 -7.72
C ALA A 185 -2.54 -17.25 -6.62
N ASP A 186 -3.54 -16.42 -6.29
CA ASP A 186 -3.45 -15.45 -5.19
C ASP A 186 -3.30 -16.13 -3.85
N ILE A 187 -4.08 -17.18 -3.60
CA ILE A 187 -4.01 -17.97 -2.37
C ILE A 187 -2.60 -18.57 -2.22
N ASN A 188 -2.08 -19.22 -3.26
CA ASN A 188 -0.75 -19.84 -3.21
C ASN A 188 0.36 -18.80 -3.00
N ARG A 189 0.30 -17.65 -3.69
CA ARG A 189 1.24 -16.54 -3.51
C ARG A 189 1.21 -16.00 -2.08
N GLY A 190 0.03 -15.67 -1.57
CA GLY A 190 -0.13 -15.12 -0.23
C GLY A 190 0.35 -16.07 0.87
N ILE A 191 0.10 -17.38 0.72
CA ILE A 191 0.61 -18.39 1.65
C ILE A 191 2.13 -18.49 1.61
N ALA A 192 2.74 -18.48 0.41
CA ALA A 192 4.19 -18.51 0.28
C ALA A 192 4.82 -17.32 1.02
N LEU A 193 4.34 -16.10 0.79
CA LEU A 193 4.80 -14.89 1.48
C LEU A 193 4.61 -14.98 3.00
N ALA A 194 3.44 -15.47 3.46
CA ALA A 194 3.15 -15.62 4.89
C ALA A 194 4.06 -16.63 5.58
N THR A 195 4.51 -17.65 4.85
CA THR A 195 5.39 -18.71 5.37
C THR A 195 6.86 -18.27 5.37
N GLU A 196 7.33 -17.64 4.29
CA GLU A 196 8.71 -17.14 4.17
C GLU A 196 9.02 -16.07 5.22
N ALA A 197 8.12 -15.11 5.42
CA ALA A 197 8.25 -14.08 6.45
C ALA A 197 8.28 -14.66 7.88
N SER A 198 7.77 -15.86 8.08
CA SER A 198 7.83 -16.57 9.37
C SER A 198 9.20 -17.23 9.60
N GLY A 199 9.87 -17.69 8.54
CA GLY A 199 11.17 -18.38 8.60
C GLY A 199 12.37 -17.43 8.79
N ALA A 200 12.30 -16.22 8.25
CA ALA A 200 13.41 -15.26 8.28
C ALA A 200 13.74 -14.67 9.67
N SER A 201 12.93 -14.92 10.68
CA SER A 201 13.10 -14.37 12.04
C SER A 201 13.53 -15.38 13.08
N GLY A 202 13.93 -16.59 12.67
CA GLY A 202 14.36 -17.69 13.55
C GLY A 202 15.84 -18.07 13.46
N SER A 203 16.68 -17.23 12.80
CA SER A 203 18.13 -17.47 12.68
C SER A 203 18.95 -16.42 13.43
#